data_4584ac7252aa512d1a6e4d90466ba26f
#
_entry.id   4584ac7252aa512d1a6e4d90466ba26f
#
_cell.length_a   1.000
_cell.length_b   1.000
_cell.length_c   1.000
_cell.angle_alpha   90.00
_cell.angle_beta   90.00
_cell.angle_gamma   90.00
#
_symmetry.space_group_name_H-M   'P 1'
#
loop_
_entity.id
_entity.type
_entity.pdbx_description
1 polymer ?
#
loop_
_entity_poly.entity_id
_entity_poly.type
_entity_poly.pdbx_seq_one_letter_code
_entity_poly.pdbx_strand_id
1 'polypeptide(L)'
;MSKKVEPLSYRDEETHEKLMAAFREYFKSNQEWINKGTRRAGENSRYWLAQIRIIARERRDRIQRYRVHLDKTKAQKKAGENDQSDT
;
A
#
# COMPACT_ATOMS: atom_id res chain seq x y z
N MET A 1 -2.08 2.72 -24.18
CA MET A 1 -1.70 3.11 -23.84
C MET A 1 -1.62 3.86 -22.65
N SER A 2 -1.48 4.97 -22.64
CA SER A 2 -1.30 5.70 -21.45
C SER A 2 -2.45 5.59 -20.53
N LYS A 3 -3.57 5.35 -21.01
CA LYS A 3 -4.61 5.22 -20.17
C LYS A 3 -4.45 4.17 -19.22
N LYS A 4 -3.82 3.13 -19.51
CA LYS A 4 -3.65 2.11 -18.62
C LYS A 4 -2.80 2.53 -17.50
N VAL A 5 -1.88 3.35 -17.73
CA VAL A 5 -0.98 3.82 -16.72
C VAL A 5 -1.70 4.53 -15.62
N GLU A 6 -2.71 5.28 -15.98
CA GLU A 6 -3.45 6.00 -15.01
C GLU A 6 -4.02 5.16 -13.89
N PRO A 7 -4.69 4.07 -14.17
CA PRO A 7 -5.22 3.23 -13.11
C PRO A 7 -4.11 2.73 -12.21
N LEU A 8 -2.94 2.42 -12.78
CA LEU A 8 -1.85 1.95 -11.99
C LEU A 8 -1.36 3.02 -11.04
N SER A 9 -1.37 4.24 -11.48
CA SER A 9 -0.94 5.35 -10.65
C SER A 9 -1.82 5.43 -9.43
N TYR A 10 -3.10 5.28 -9.63
CA TYR A 10 -4.01 5.35 -8.52
C TYR A 10 -3.83 4.19 -7.57
N ARG A 11 -3.43 3.06 -8.08
CA ARG A 11 -3.22 1.90 -7.26
C ARG A 11 -1.93 2.04 -6.46
N ASP A 12 -1.12 3.00 -6.84
CA ASP A 12 0.05 3.30 -6.06
C ASP A 12 1.01 2.13 -5.91
N GLU A 13 1.48 1.69 -7.01
CA GLU A 13 2.43 0.60 -7.04
C GLU A 13 3.68 0.93 -6.25
N GLU A 14 4.07 2.18 -6.26
CA GLU A 14 5.27 2.59 -5.58
C GLU A 14 5.24 2.33 -4.07
N THR A 15 4.13 2.66 -3.44
CA THR A 15 4.02 2.45 -2.00
C THR A 15 4.00 0.96 -1.69
N HIS A 16 3.40 0.18 -2.57
CA HIS A 16 3.38 -1.25 -2.40
C HIS A 16 4.81 -1.80 -2.46
N GLU A 17 5.61 -1.33 -3.41
CA GLU A 17 6.98 -1.80 -3.53
C GLU A 17 7.80 -1.44 -2.30
N LYS A 18 7.57 -0.26 -1.76
CA LYS A 18 8.27 0.16 -0.57
C LYS A 18 7.92 -0.75 0.58
N LEU A 19 6.65 -1.12 0.69
CA LEU A 19 6.20 -1.97 1.76
C LEU A 19 6.83 -3.36 1.65
N MET A 20 6.88 -3.88 0.44
CA MET A 20 7.47 -5.18 0.23
C MET A 20 8.97 -5.16 0.56
N ALA A 21 9.64 -4.08 0.20
CA ALA A 21 11.06 -3.96 0.49
C ALA A 21 11.29 -3.90 2.01
N ALA A 22 10.43 -3.18 2.71
CA ALA A 22 10.56 -3.07 4.16
C ALA A 22 10.32 -4.44 4.82
N PHE A 23 9.41 -5.22 4.30
CA PHE A 23 9.16 -6.55 4.81
C PHE A 23 10.39 -7.44 4.61
N ARG A 24 11.02 -7.33 3.46
CA ARG A 24 12.21 -8.13 3.20
C ARG A 24 13.32 -7.80 4.20
N GLU A 25 13.49 -6.52 4.50
CA GLU A 25 14.50 -6.12 5.46
C GLU A 25 14.15 -6.58 6.86
N TYR A 26 12.88 -6.53 7.19
CA TYR A 26 12.44 -7.00 8.48
C TYR A 26 12.69 -8.50 8.61
N PHE A 27 12.40 -9.26 7.57
CA PHE A 27 12.61 -10.70 7.61
C PHE A 27 14.09 -11.02 7.86
N LYS A 28 14.98 -10.31 7.22
CA LYS A 28 16.39 -10.52 7.41
C LYS A 28 16.81 -10.23 8.84
N SER A 29 16.39 -9.10 9.35
CA SER A 29 16.74 -8.72 10.71
C SER A 29 16.14 -9.68 11.72
N ASN A 30 14.93 -10.10 11.48
CA ASN A 30 14.25 -10.99 12.39
C ASN A 30 14.92 -12.36 12.41
N GLN A 31 15.40 -12.80 11.26
CA GLN A 31 16.09 -14.06 11.18
C GLN A 31 17.35 -14.02 12.03
N GLU A 32 18.06 -12.92 11.96
CA GLU A 32 19.26 -12.74 12.74
C GLU A 32 18.92 -12.67 14.22
N TRP A 33 17.85 -11.97 14.54
CA TRP A 33 17.41 -11.84 15.92
C TRP A 33 17.08 -13.21 16.49
N ILE A 34 16.35 -14.02 15.76
CA ILE A 34 16.02 -15.35 16.20
C ILE A 34 17.22 -16.24 16.33
N ASN A 35 18.12 -16.18 15.38
CA ASN A 35 19.28 -17.04 15.39
C ASN A 35 20.38 -16.64 16.35
N LYS A 36 20.64 -15.36 16.44
CA LYS A 36 21.73 -14.89 17.26
C LYS A 36 21.35 -14.06 18.47
N GLY A 37 20.19 -13.47 18.43
CA GLY A 37 19.73 -12.69 19.55
C GLY A 37 20.58 -11.47 19.86
N THR A 38 21.24 -10.92 18.85
CA THR A 38 22.09 -9.77 19.10
C THR A 38 21.26 -8.52 19.28
N ARG A 39 21.79 -7.59 20.04
CA ARG A 39 21.11 -6.34 20.27
C ARG A 39 20.84 -5.61 18.98
N ARG A 40 21.81 -5.60 18.09
CA ARG A 40 21.70 -4.90 16.84
C ARG A 40 20.56 -5.48 15.98
N ALA A 41 20.45 -6.80 15.96
CA ALA A 41 19.39 -7.44 15.18
C ALA A 41 18.03 -7.08 15.75
N GLY A 42 17.93 -6.98 17.06
CA GLY A 42 16.70 -6.59 17.70
C GLY A 42 16.33 -5.16 17.35
N GLU A 43 17.31 -4.27 17.39
CA GLU A 43 17.07 -2.87 17.05
C GLU A 43 16.67 -2.72 15.58
N ASN A 44 17.34 -3.44 14.71
CA ASN A 44 17.02 -3.38 13.29
C ASN A 44 15.61 -3.90 13.03
N SER A 45 15.22 -4.95 13.72
CA SER A 45 13.90 -5.51 13.55
C SER A 45 12.85 -4.49 13.99
N ARG A 46 13.08 -3.81 15.10
CA ARG A 46 12.15 -2.81 15.57
C ARG A 46 12.08 -1.64 14.59
N TYR A 47 13.23 -1.27 14.05
CA TYR A 47 13.27 -0.18 13.10
C TYR A 47 12.40 -0.50 11.88
N TRP A 48 12.56 -1.69 11.34
CA TRP A 48 11.80 -2.05 10.15
C TRP A 48 10.32 -2.24 10.43
N LEU A 49 9.99 -2.69 11.64
CA LEU A 49 8.59 -2.77 12.00
C LEU A 49 7.96 -1.39 12.07
N ALA A 50 8.72 -0.42 12.55
CA ALA A 50 8.23 0.95 12.60
C ALA A 50 8.05 1.48 11.17
N GLN A 51 8.99 1.16 10.29
CA GLN A 51 8.89 1.59 8.91
C GLN A 51 7.68 0.95 8.22
N ILE A 52 7.48 -0.33 8.49
CA ILE A 52 6.35 -1.04 7.91
C ILE A 52 5.05 -0.38 8.35
N ARG A 53 4.96 0.01 9.61
CA ARG A 53 3.75 0.65 10.10
C ARG A 53 3.49 1.96 9.37
N ILE A 54 4.54 2.77 9.21
CA ILE A 54 4.41 4.05 8.54
C ILE A 54 4.01 3.86 7.07
N ILE A 55 4.70 2.95 6.40
CA ILE A 55 4.43 2.71 4.99
C ILE A 55 3.04 2.09 4.80
N ALA A 56 2.66 1.20 5.72
CA ALA A 56 1.36 0.57 5.63
C ALA A 56 0.25 1.61 5.76
N ARG A 57 0.46 2.60 6.62
CA ARG A 57 -0.53 3.63 6.78
C ARG A 57 -0.64 4.46 5.51
N GLU A 58 0.51 4.78 4.94
CA GLU A 58 0.54 5.52 3.70
C GLU A 58 -0.17 4.74 2.61
N ARG A 59 0.06 3.44 2.56
CA ARG A 59 -0.57 2.60 1.57
C ARG A 59 -2.09 2.58 1.76
N ARG A 60 -2.53 2.48 3.00
CA ARG A 60 -3.96 2.48 3.29
C ARG A 60 -4.60 3.79 2.84
N ASP A 61 -3.92 4.89 3.10
CA ASP A 61 -4.43 6.19 2.72
C ASP A 61 -4.55 6.31 1.21
N ARG A 62 -3.59 5.77 0.50
CA ARG A 62 -3.62 5.85 -0.95
C ARG A 62 -4.70 4.97 -1.54
N ILE A 63 -4.91 3.81 -0.94
CA ILE A 63 -5.97 2.94 -1.37
C ILE A 63 -7.32 3.62 -1.13
N GLN A 64 -7.44 4.30 0.01
CA GLN A 64 -8.67 4.99 0.33
C GLN A 64 -8.94 6.12 -0.67
N ARG A 65 -7.91 6.86 -1.04
CA ARG A 65 -8.07 7.91 -2.02
C ARG A 65 -8.50 7.36 -3.36
N TYR A 66 -7.94 6.21 -3.72
CA TYR A 66 -8.31 5.59 -4.98
C TYR A 66 -9.76 5.14 -4.93
N ARG A 67 -10.19 4.60 -3.80
CA ARG A 67 -11.57 4.17 -3.64
C ARG A 67 -12.52 5.35 -3.77
N VAL A 68 -12.15 6.46 -3.18
CA VAL A 68 -12.97 7.66 -3.27
C VAL A 68 -13.05 8.09 -4.72
N HIS A 69 -11.94 8.02 -5.41
CA HIS A 69 -11.90 8.39 -6.82
C HIS A 69 -12.81 7.48 -7.65
N LEU A 70 -12.76 6.20 -7.37
CA LEU A 70 -13.61 5.25 -8.07
C LEU A 70 -15.08 5.50 -7.80
N ASP A 71 -15.40 5.80 -6.57
CA ASP A 71 -16.78 6.05 -6.20
C ASP A 71 -17.30 7.29 -6.91
N LYS A 72 -16.47 8.31 -6.99
CA LYS A 72 -16.86 9.51 -7.67
C LYS A 72 -17.10 9.25 -9.13
N THR A 73 -16.20 8.52 -9.75
CA THR A 73 -16.34 8.20 -11.15
C THR A 73 -17.59 7.39 -11.41
N LYS A 74 -17.86 6.48 -10.51
CA LYS A 74 -19.03 5.66 -10.64
C LYS A 74 -20.28 6.47 -10.51
N ALA A 75 -20.31 7.37 -9.55
CA ALA A 75 -21.48 8.21 -9.34
C ALA A 75 -21.73 9.07 -10.56
N GLN A 76 -20.68 9.62 -11.14
CA GLN A 76 -20.84 10.44 -12.31
C GLN A 76 -21.37 9.62 -13.47
N LYS A 77 -20.87 8.43 -13.61
CA LYS A 77 -21.29 7.59 -14.67
C LYS A 77 -22.75 7.23 -14.51
N LYS A 78 -23.13 6.90 -13.31
CA LYS A 78 -24.49 6.56 -13.04
C LYS A 78 -25.39 7.71 -13.33
N ALA A 79 -25.04 8.86 -12.92
CA ALA A 79 -25.85 10.04 -13.17
C ALA A 79 -26.01 10.24 -14.65
N GLY A 80 -24.96 10.01 -15.38
CA GLY A 80 -25.02 10.18 -16.80
C GLY A 80 -25.87 9.12 -17.47
N GLU A 81 -25.72 7.93 -17.01
CA GLU A 81 -26.43 6.86 -17.59
C GLU A 81 -27.75 6.72 -17.05
N ASN A 82 -28.00 7.25 -16.03
CA ASN A 82 -29.24 7.14 -15.59
C ASN A 82 -29.67 5.99 -15.04
N ASP A 83 -29.68 5.77 -14.53
CA ASP A 83 -30.15 4.86 -14.14
C ASP A 83 -30.04 3.68 -14.12
N GLN A 84 -30.27 3.31 -14.46
CA GLN A 84 -30.31 2.18 -14.55
C GLN A 84 -29.60 1.48 -13.79
N SER A 85 -29.04 1.51 -13.77
CA SER A 85 -28.26 0.74 -13.27
C SER A 85 -28.40 0.49 -12.01
N ASP A 86 -28.57 0.88 -11.47
CA ASP A 86 -28.59 0.71 -10.33
C ASP A 86 -29.18 -0.17 -9.87
N THR A 87 -29.47 -0.40 -10.12
CA THR A 87 -30.19 -1.25 -9.70
C THR A 87 -30.01 -2.05 -9.59
#